data_e7ffecaed052096ec433615e8acf9a1b
#
_entry.id   e7ffecaed052096ec433615e8acf9a1b
#
_cell.length_a   1.000
_cell.length_b   1.000
_cell.length_c   1.000
_cell.angle_alpha   90.00
_cell.angle_beta   90.00
_cell.angle_gamma   90.00
#
_symmetry.space_group_name_H-M   'P 1'
#
loop_
_entity.id
_entity.type
_entity.pdbx_description
1 polymer ?
#
loop_
_entity_poly.entity_id
_entity_poly.type
_entity_poly.pdbx_seq_one_letter_code
_entity_poly.pdbx_strand_id
1 'polypeptide(L)'
;KSGNAELSKGTVYIFADEFTNYNESDIGIKAVLLLEHLGYEVIIPRHKESGRTFLSKGLLRSARKIAVQNIMMLRGVVTAEKPLVGIEPSALLAFRDEYPEMVAEHLADDARHIAKNALLFEEFICREIDRGKIDPSFFTEKPARILLHGHCQQKAIASTAPTIRMLSLPANYIVEEINDGCCGMAGAFGYEKEHYDMSMKIGEMILFPAVRAASAETVITAPGTSCRHHISDGTGRKALHPVEVLYDALLK
;
A
#
# COMPACT_ATOMS: atom_id res chain seq x y z
N LYS A 1 -10.02 26.26 24.05
CA LYS A 1 -8.76 26.97 23.81
C LYS A 1 -8.58 26.98 22.31
N SER A 2 -8.69 28.16 21.69
CA SER A 2 -8.53 28.44 20.29
C SER A 2 -7.11 28.11 19.86
N GLY A 3 -6.90 26.91 19.31
CA GLY A 3 -5.79 26.65 18.43
C GLY A 3 -6.19 27.09 17.03
N ASN A 4 -5.38 27.87 16.36
CA ASN A 4 -5.51 28.20 14.95
C ASN A 4 -5.79 26.88 14.19
N ALA A 5 -6.97 26.75 13.62
CA ALA A 5 -7.25 25.73 12.64
C ALA A 5 -6.42 26.13 11.41
N GLU A 6 -5.19 25.62 11.30
CA GLU A 6 -4.50 25.61 10.02
C GLU A 6 -5.45 25.00 9.01
N LEU A 7 -5.73 25.74 7.94
CA LEU A 7 -6.62 25.28 6.87
C LEU A 7 -6.09 23.91 6.39
N SER A 8 -6.92 22.88 6.47
CA SER A 8 -6.58 21.54 5.98
C SER A 8 -6.06 21.62 4.54
N LYS A 9 -4.94 20.94 4.25
CA LYS A 9 -4.37 20.85 2.90
C LYS A 9 -5.30 20.14 1.90
N GLY A 10 -6.31 19.45 2.40
CA GLY A 10 -7.31 18.72 1.64
C GLY A 10 -7.86 17.54 2.42
N THR A 11 -8.87 16.88 1.85
CA THR A 11 -9.48 15.65 2.38
C THR A 11 -8.98 14.44 1.60
N VAL A 12 -8.66 13.35 2.29
CA VAL A 12 -8.27 12.07 1.69
C VAL A 12 -9.13 10.95 2.27
N TYR A 13 -9.59 10.05 1.41
CA TYR A 13 -10.32 8.86 1.82
C TYR A 13 -9.37 7.68 1.94
N ILE A 14 -9.33 7.02 3.10
CA ILE A 14 -8.56 5.77 3.29
C ILE A 14 -9.47 4.58 3.02
N PHE A 15 -9.02 3.72 2.11
CA PHE A 15 -9.58 2.39 1.92
C PHE A 15 -8.96 1.45 2.96
N ALA A 16 -9.69 1.22 4.05
CA ALA A 16 -9.29 0.28 5.11
C ALA A 16 -9.63 -1.15 4.68
N ASP A 17 -8.79 -1.73 3.82
CA ASP A 17 -8.96 -3.09 3.33
C ASP A 17 -8.91 -4.13 4.46
N GLU A 18 -9.28 -5.38 4.14
CA GLU A 18 -9.36 -6.47 5.10
C GLU A 18 -8.02 -6.79 5.78
N PHE A 19 -6.91 -6.63 5.08
CA PHE A 19 -5.58 -6.88 5.66
C PHE A 19 -5.20 -5.77 6.64
N THR A 20 -5.33 -4.54 6.21
CA THR A 20 -5.06 -3.35 7.03
C THR A 20 -6.00 -3.26 8.24
N ASN A 21 -7.29 -3.64 8.08
CA ASN A 21 -8.28 -3.46 9.14
C ASN A 21 -8.25 -4.56 10.20
N TYR A 22 -7.91 -5.81 9.82
CA TYR A 22 -8.02 -6.96 10.71
C TYR A 22 -6.69 -7.64 11.06
N ASN A 23 -5.68 -7.54 10.22
CA ASN A 23 -4.41 -8.21 10.43
C ASN A 23 -3.30 -7.27 10.89
N GLU A 24 -3.22 -6.09 10.31
CA GLU A 24 -2.12 -5.13 10.51
C GLU A 24 -2.67 -3.72 10.78
N SER A 25 -3.61 -3.60 11.72
CA SER A 25 -4.29 -2.34 12.05
C SER A 25 -3.32 -1.22 12.47
N ASP A 26 -2.20 -1.56 13.08
CA ASP A 26 -1.17 -0.60 13.46
C ASP A 26 -0.61 0.16 12.26
N ILE A 27 -0.50 -0.49 11.09
CA ILE A 27 -0.07 0.15 9.84
C ILE A 27 -1.13 1.15 9.37
N GLY A 28 -2.40 0.76 9.43
CA GLY A 28 -3.52 1.64 9.10
C GLY A 28 -3.58 2.88 10.01
N ILE A 29 -3.39 2.69 11.31
CA ILE A 29 -3.34 3.78 12.30
C ILE A 29 -2.17 4.72 11.98
N LYS A 30 -0.97 4.20 11.73
CA LYS A 30 0.19 5.00 11.35
C LYS A 30 -0.04 5.79 10.05
N ALA A 31 -0.74 5.19 9.07
CA ALA A 31 -1.09 5.89 7.83
C ALA A 31 -2.01 7.10 8.09
N VAL A 32 -3.04 6.93 8.92
CA VAL A 32 -3.94 8.02 9.32
C VAL A 32 -3.16 9.11 10.04
N LEU A 33 -2.39 8.75 11.07
CA LEU A 33 -1.60 9.70 11.87
C LEU A 33 -0.56 10.45 11.03
N LEU A 34 0.08 9.76 10.06
CA LEU A 34 1.03 10.39 9.14
C LEU A 34 0.33 11.44 8.27
N LEU A 35 -0.81 11.11 7.67
CA LEU A 35 -1.57 12.05 6.84
C LEU A 35 -2.10 13.23 7.65
N GLU A 36 -2.62 13.01 8.86
CA GLU A 36 -3.07 14.07 9.75
C GLU A 36 -1.91 14.99 10.15
N HIS A 37 -0.73 14.42 10.47
CA HIS A 37 0.47 15.22 10.77
C HIS A 37 0.92 16.07 9.57
N LEU A 38 0.76 15.55 8.36
CA LEU A 38 1.02 16.28 7.12
C LEU A 38 -0.05 17.32 6.78
N GLY A 39 -1.12 17.44 7.57
CA GLY A 39 -2.15 18.47 7.46
C GLY A 39 -3.37 18.07 6.62
N TYR A 40 -3.64 16.78 6.40
CA TYR A 40 -4.82 16.29 5.68
C TYR A 40 -5.93 15.90 6.64
N GLU A 41 -7.17 16.16 6.23
CA GLU A 41 -8.35 15.55 6.84
C GLU A 41 -8.48 14.12 6.32
N VAL A 42 -8.48 13.14 7.22
CA VAL A 42 -8.57 11.72 6.86
C VAL A 42 -9.95 11.17 7.18
N ILE A 43 -10.59 10.57 6.19
CA ILE A 43 -11.92 9.97 6.35
C ILE A 43 -11.85 8.52 5.86
N ILE A 44 -12.42 7.60 6.63
CA ILE A 44 -12.67 6.22 6.17
C ILE A 44 -14.11 6.18 5.66
N PRO A 45 -14.34 6.15 4.35
CA PRO A 45 -15.68 6.12 3.79
C PRO A 45 -16.32 4.76 4.05
N ARG A 46 -17.64 4.67 3.96
CA ARG A 46 -18.31 3.37 4.00
C ARG A 46 -17.91 2.55 2.77
N HIS A 47 -17.38 1.36 2.98
CA HIS A 47 -17.00 0.41 1.94
C HIS A 47 -17.12 -1.04 2.44
N LYS A 48 -16.94 -2.00 1.56
CA LYS A 48 -16.73 -3.43 1.85
C LYS A 48 -15.25 -3.77 1.79
N GLU A 49 -14.89 -5.00 2.14
CA GLU A 49 -13.56 -5.55 1.85
C GLU A 49 -13.19 -5.40 0.36
N SER A 50 -11.93 -5.64 0.00
CA SER A 50 -11.50 -5.50 -1.40
C SER A 50 -11.99 -6.63 -2.31
N GLY A 51 -12.38 -7.75 -1.75
CA GLY A 51 -12.65 -8.97 -2.52
C GLY A 51 -11.39 -9.68 -3.05
N ARG A 52 -10.19 -9.19 -2.72
CA ARG A 52 -8.92 -9.80 -3.14
C ARG A 52 -8.81 -11.25 -2.71
N THR A 53 -9.27 -11.59 -1.52
CA THR A 53 -9.28 -12.95 -0.99
C THR A 53 -10.13 -13.90 -1.85
N PHE A 54 -11.26 -13.44 -2.36
CA PHE A 54 -12.10 -14.19 -3.28
C PHE A 54 -11.46 -14.34 -4.66
N LEU A 55 -10.83 -13.28 -5.17
CA LEU A 55 -10.08 -13.31 -6.44
C LEU A 55 -8.96 -14.35 -6.38
N SER A 56 -8.18 -14.37 -5.30
CA SER A 56 -7.09 -15.34 -5.11
C SER A 56 -7.55 -16.80 -5.14
N LYS A 57 -8.82 -17.07 -4.82
CA LYS A 57 -9.42 -18.40 -4.81
C LYS A 57 -10.29 -18.69 -6.05
N GLY A 58 -10.31 -17.79 -7.05
CA GLY A 58 -11.12 -17.95 -8.24
C GLY A 58 -12.62 -17.79 -8.00
N LEU A 59 -13.04 -17.29 -6.84
CA LEU A 59 -14.45 -17.12 -6.47
C LEU A 59 -15.01 -15.81 -7.09
N LEU A 60 -14.95 -15.71 -8.42
CA LEU A 60 -15.24 -14.50 -9.18
C LEU A 60 -16.65 -13.93 -8.94
N ARG A 61 -17.65 -14.77 -8.71
CA ARG A 61 -19.02 -14.30 -8.42
C ARG A 61 -19.11 -13.52 -7.12
N SER A 62 -18.39 -13.96 -6.09
CA SER A 62 -18.31 -13.27 -4.79
C SER A 62 -17.51 -11.97 -4.91
N ALA A 63 -16.36 -12.01 -5.58
CA ALA A 63 -15.55 -10.84 -5.85
C ALA A 63 -16.33 -9.76 -6.63
N ARG A 64 -17.05 -10.16 -7.68
CA ARG A 64 -17.93 -9.26 -8.47
C ARG A 64 -18.98 -8.58 -7.61
N LYS A 65 -19.64 -9.32 -6.71
CA LYS A 65 -20.65 -8.76 -5.80
C LYS A 65 -20.06 -7.67 -4.91
N ILE A 66 -18.85 -7.89 -4.40
CA ILE A 66 -18.11 -6.93 -3.57
C ILE A 66 -17.71 -5.72 -4.42
N ALA A 67 -17.15 -5.91 -5.62
CA ALA A 67 -16.78 -4.85 -6.54
C ALA A 67 -17.96 -3.91 -6.82
N VAL A 68 -19.12 -4.47 -7.18
CA VAL A 68 -20.35 -3.69 -7.41
C VAL A 68 -20.74 -2.88 -6.17
N GLN A 69 -20.70 -3.48 -4.97
CA GLN A 69 -21.05 -2.79 -3.74
C GLN A 69 -20.08 -1.63 -3.45
N ASN A 70 -18.79 -1.83 -3.63
CA ASN A 70 -17.78 -0.79 -3.42
C ASN A 70 -17.95 0.35 -4.43
N ILE A 71 -18.15 0.06 -5.71
CA ILE A 71 -18.40 1.09 -6.72
C ILE A 71 -19.65 1.91 -6.36
N MET A 72 -20.75 1.26 -6.00
CA MET A 72 -22.00 1.96 -5.61
C MET A 72 -21.83 2.84 -4.36
N MET A 73 -21.00 2.44 -3.40
CA MET A 73 -20.75 3.22 -2.18
C MET A 73 -19.80 4.39 -2.42
N LEU A 74 -18.86 4.28 -3.34
CA LEU A 74 -17.77 5.23 -3.51
C LEU A 74 -17.95 6.20 -4.70
N ARG A 75 -18.82 5.91 -5.67
CA ARG A 75 -19.02 6.71 -6.92
C ARG A 75 -19.37 8.17 -6.71
N GLY A 76 -20.07 8.51 -5.60
CA GLY A 76 -20.43 9.89 -5.27
C GLY A 76 -19.49 10.56 -4.26
N VAL A 77 -18.42 9.86 -3.86
CA VAL A 77 -17.54 10.27 -2.76
C VAL A 77 -16.13 10.53 -3.26
N VAL A 78 -15.58 9.62 -4.08
CA VAL A 78 -14.20 9.67 -4.58
C VAL A 78 -14.11 10.62 -5.77
N THR A 79 -13.17 11.56 -5.69
CA THR A 79 -12.88 12.53 -6.77
C THR A 79 -11.37 12.77 -6.89
N ALA A 80 -10.94 13.54 -7.89
CA ALA A 80 -9.54 13.92 -8.04
C ALA A 80 -9.01 14.74 -6.85
N GLU A 81 -9.88 15.57 -6.25
CA GLU A 81 -9.56 16.40 -5.08
C GLU A 81 -9.64 15.62 -3.77
N LYS A 82 -10.49 14.58 -3.74
CA LYS A 82 -10.70 13.68 -2.59
C LYS A 82 -10.48 12.24 -3.04
N PRO A 83 -9.22 11.83 -3.25
CA PRO A 83 -8.90 10.49 -3.75
C PRO A 83 -9.15 9.41 -2.72
N LEU A 84 -9.34 8.19 -3.20
CA LEU A 84 -9.29 6.98 -2.40
C LEU A 84 -7.83 6.51 -2.31
N VAL A 85 -7.30 6.42 -1.12
CA VAL A 85 -5.92 6.00 -0.87
C VAL A 85 -5.90 4.66 -0.15
N GLY A 86 -5.15 3.70 -0.66
CA GLY A 86 -5.01 2.38 -0.06
C GLY A 86 -3.56 2.06 0.29
N ILE A 87 -3.41 1.16 1.24
CA ILE A 87 -2.15 0.78 1.85
C ILE A 87 -1.67 -0.56 1.29
N GLU A 88 -2.55 -1.56 1.22
CA GLU A 88 -2.24 -2.86 0.63
C GLU A 88 -2.39 -2.80 -0.90
N PRO A 89 -1.29 -2.98 -1.67
CA PRO A 89 -1.34 -2.83 -3.12
C PRO A 89 -2.34 -3.77 -3.80
N SER A 90 -2.40 -5.02 -3.37
CA SER A 90 -3.28 -6.01 -3.98
C SER A 90 -4.76 -5.70 -3.79
N ALA A 91 -5.11 -5.05 -2.68
CA ALA A 91 -6.47 -4.65 -2.38
C ALA A 91 -6.88 -3.39 -3.14
N LEU A 92 -6.04 -2.34 -3.10
CA LEU A 92 -6.37 -1.08 -3.79
C LEU A 92 -6.32 -1.22 -5.30
N LEU A 93 -5.31 -1.90 -5.84
CA LEU A 93 -5.16 -2.03 -7.29
C LEU A 93 -6.30 -2.84 -7.93
N ALA A 94 -7.08 -3.59 -7.16
CA ALA A 94 -8.31 -4.20 -7.65
C ALA A 94 -9.30 -3.17 -8.21
N PHE A 95 -9.34 -1.95 -7.67
CA PHE A 95 -10.17 -0.86 -8.22
C PHE A 95 -9.72 -0.41 -9.61
N ARG A 96 -8.43 -0.56 -9.94
CA ARG A 96 -7.87 -0.13 -11.22
C ARG A 96 -7.92 -1.21 -12.29
N ASP A 97 -7.78 -2.46 -11.90
CA ASP A 97 -7.65 -3.60 -12.80
C ASP A 97 -8.94 -4.43 -12.87
N GLU A 98 -9.25 -5.17 -11.83
CA GLU A 98 -10.32 -6.16 -11.91
C GLU A 98 -11.74 -5.56 -11.84
N TYR A 99 -11.95 -4.50 -11.05
CA TYR A 99 -13.30 -3.95 -10.85
C TYR A 99 -13.93 -3.40 -12.13
N PRO A 100 -13.23 -2.61 -12.99
CA PRO A 100 -13.80 -2.14 -14.25
C PRO A 100 -14.28 -3.28 -15.16
N GLU A 101 -13.59 -4.42 -15.14
CA GLU A 101 -13.92 -5.60 -15.95
C GLU A 101 -15.04 -6.46 -15.34
N MET A 102 -15.26 -6.32 -14.02
CA MET A 102 -16.25 -7.15 -13.30
C MET A 102 -17.63 -6.53 -13.23
N VAL A 103 -17.75 -5.22 -13.26
CA VAL A 103 -19.04 -4.54 -13.08
C VAL A 103 -19.89 -4.60 -14.35
N ALA A 104 -21.21 -4.38 -14.19
CA ALA A 104 -22.09 -4.27 -15.33
C ALA A 104 -21.90 -2.93 -16.05
N GLU A 105 -22.25 -2.88 -17.35
CA GLU A 105 -22.04 -1.72 -18.23
C GLU A 105 -22.56 -0.40 -17.63
N HIS A 106 -23.68 -0.40 -16.96
CA HIS A 106 -24.25 0.79 -16.31
C HIS A 106 -23.44 1.34 -15.12
N LEU A 107 -22.44 0.59 -14.63
CA LEU A 107 -21.50 1.02 -13.58
C LEU A 107 -20.07 1.21 -14.12
N ALA A 108 -19.85 0.96 -15.41
CA ALA A 108 -18.49 0.98 -15.97
C ALA A 108 -17.85 2.37 -15.90
N ASP A 109 -18.62 3.45 -16.10
CA ASP A 109 -18.09 4.81 -15.98
C ASP A 109 -17.76 5.17 -14.54
N ASP A 110 -18.60 4.78 -13.59
CA ASP A 110 -18.35 4.96 -12.16
C ASP A 110 -17.08 4.19 -11.73
N ALA A 111 -16.91 2.94 -12.21
CA ALA A 111 -15.74 2.13 -11.92
C ALA A 111 -14.46 2.76 -12.49
N ARG A 112 -14.48 3.22 -13.76
CA ARG A 112 -13.35 3.93 -14.37
C ARG A 112 -13.03 5.25 -13.66
N HIS A 113 -14.06 5.99 -13.23
CA HIS A 113 -13.86 7.22 -12.46
C HIS A 113 -13.15 6.94 -11.13
N ILE A 114 -13.59 5.93 -10.37
CA ILE A 114 -12.95 5.54 -9.11
C ILE A 114 -11.54 5.01 -9.37
N ALA A 115 -11.35 4.16 -10.37
CA ALA A 115 -10.04 3.63 -10.76
C ALA A 115 -9.00 4.72 -10.98
N LYS A 116 -9.37 5.80 -11.67
CA LYS A 116 -8.51 6.96 -11.93
C LYS A 116 -8.14 7.72 -10.66
N ASN A 117 -8.98 7.68 -9.64
CA ASN A 117 -8.82 8.43 -8.39
C ASN A 117 -8.49 7.53 -7.18
N ALA A 118 -8.25 6.24 -7.42
CA ALA A 118 -7.73 5.29 -6.45
C ALA A 118 -6.20 5.27 -6.52
N LEU A 119 -5.52 5.71 -5.48
CA LEU A 119 -4.07 5.87 -5.41
C LEU A 119 -3.47 4.96 -4.35
N LEU A 120 -2.34 4.35 -4.64
CA LEU A 120 -1.50 3.80 -3.58
C LEU A 120 -1.05 4.92 -2.65
N PHE A 121 -0.79 4.61 -1.39
CA PHE A 121 -0.39 5.60 -0.40
C PHE A 121 0.82 6.43 -0.88
N GLU A 122 1.84 5.79 -1.40
CA GLU A 122 3.03 6.42 -1.95
C GLU A 122 2.76 7.28 -3.18
N GLU A 123 1.80 6.91 -4.03
CA GLU A 123 1.40 7.73 -5.18
C GLU A 123 0.71 9.02 -4.72
N PHE A 124 -0.11 8.92 -3.66
CA PHE A 124 -0.71 10.10 -3.05
C PHE A 124 0.37 11.04 -2.49
N ILE A 125 1.31 10.52 -1.70
CA ILE A 125 2.40 11.33 -1.14
C ILE A 125 3.21 11.98 -2.26
N CYS A 126 3.60 11.25 -3.31
CA CYS A 126 4.34 11.81 -4.44
C CYS A 126 3.56 12.92 -5.16
N ARG A 127 2.25 12.74 -5.35
CA ARG A 127 1.37 13.77 -5.93
C ARG A 127 1.37 15.06 -5.09
N GLU A 128 1.34 14.92 -3.77
CA GLU A 128 1.32 16.09 -2.88
C GLU A 128 2.71 16.74 -2.74
N ILE A 129 3.81 15.98 -2.93
CA ILE A 129 5.16 16.52 -3.11
C ILE A 129 5.21 17.39 -4.38
N ASP A 130 4.71 16.89 -5.52
CA ASP A 130 4.67 17.63 -6.78
C ASP A 130 3.85 18.92 -6.70
N ARG A 131 2.86 18.96 -5.80
CA ARG A 131 2.06 20.14 -5.50
C ARG A 131 2.70 21.10 -4.49
N GLY A 132 3.90 20.78 -3.99
CA GLY A 132 4.60 21.58 -2.99
C GLY A 132 3.96 21.58 -1.60
N LYS A 133 3.10 20.59 -1.31
CA LYS A 133 2.39 20.50 -0.02
C LYS A 133 3.15 19.66 1.02
N ILE A 134 4.04 18.79 0.56
CA ILE A 134 4.88 17.91 1.39
C ILE A 134 6.32 18.08 0.91
N ASP A 135 7.23 18.26 1.84
CA ASP A 135 8.66 18.43 1.58
C ASP A 135 9.50 17.76 2.69
N PRO A 136 10.85 17.70 2.56
CA PRO A 136 11.71 17.05 3.53
C PRO A 136 11.66 17.64 4.94
N SER A 137 11.23 18.89 5.12
CA SER A 137 11.22 19.55 6.44
C SER A 137 10.30 18.90 7.47
N PHE A 138 9.37 18.06 7.04
CA PHE A 138 8.51 17.26 7.93
C PHE A 138 9.26 16.09 8.59
N PHE A 139 10.45 15.73 8.09
CA PHE A 139 11.10 14.46 8.42
C PHE A 139 12.50 14.65 9.00
N THR A 140 12.95 13.62 9.70
CA THR A 140 14.27 13.57 10.32
C THR A 140 15.40 13.59 9.28
N GLU A 141 16.57 14.16 9.67
CA GLU A 141 17.81 14.08 8.91
C GLU A 141 18.71 12.90 9.33
N LYS A 142 18.25 12.05 10.26
CA LYS A 142 19.02 10.86 10.67
C LYS A 142 19.18 9.93 9.48
N PRO A 143 20.41 9.41 9.22
CA PRO A 143 20.61 8.51 8.10
C PRO A 143 19.94 7.15 8.34
N ALA A 144 19.39 6.57 7.27
CA ALA A 144 18.93 5.19 7.25
C ALA A 144 19.19 4.54 5.89
N ARG A 145 19.50 3.24 5.90
CA ARG A 145 19.55 2.40 4.69
C ARG A 145 18.30 1.55 4.65
N ILE A 146 17.63 1.56 3.52
CA ILE A 146 16.36 0.89 3.30
C ILE A 146 16.52 -0.06 2.11
N LEU A 147 16.15 -1.32 2.30
CA LEU A 147 16.08 -2.32 1.25
C LEU A 147 14.62 -2.65 0.98
N LEU A 148 14.15 -2.29 -0.21
CA LEU A 148 12.75 -2.42 -0.65
C LEU A 148 12.54 -3.68 -1.47
N HIS A 149 11.58 -4.51 -1.06
CA HIS A 149 10.95 -5.49 -1.94
C HIS A 149 9.66 -4.91 -2.52
N GLY A 150 9.62 -4.65 -3.83
CA GLY A 150 8.43 -4.14 -4.51
C GLY A 150 7.36 -5.22 -4.69
N HIS A 151 6.09 -4.90 -4.42
CA HIS A 151 4.98 -5.83 -4.58
C HIS A 151 4.76 -6.21 -6.05
N CYS A 152 4.56 -7.49 -6.36
CA CYS A 152 4.46 -7.97 -7.75
C CYS A 152 3.30 -7.33 -8.53
N GLN A 153 2.13 -7.17 -7.92
CA GLN A 153 0.98 -6.52 -8.57
C GLN A 153 1.22 -5.01 -8.75
N GLN A 154 1.92 -4.36 -7.81
CA GLN A 154 2.35 -2.97 -7.97
C GLN A 154 3.29 -2.83 -9.16
N LYS A 155 4.27 -3.72 -9.32
CA LYS A 155 5.18 -3.75 -10.47
C LYS A 155 4.44 -3.96 -11.79
N ALA A 156 3.36 -4.76 -11.79
CA ALA A 156 2.60 -5.11 -13.00
C ALA A 156 1.63 -4.00 -13.46
N ILE A 157 0.94 -3.34 -12.53
CA ILE A 157 -0.18 -2.42 -12.84
C ILE A 157 0.18 -0.95 -12.58
N ALA A 158 1.14 -0.71 -11.68
CA ALA A 158 1.60 0.61 -11.30
C ALA A 158 3.13 0.72 -11.43
N SER A 159 3.80 1.23 -10.40
CA SER A 159 5.27 1.31 -10.35
C SER A 159 5.74 1.35 -8.89
N THR A 160 6.96 0.87 -8.64
CA THR A 160 7.65 1.01 -7.35
C THR A 160 8.37 2.37 -7.21
N ALA A 161 8.51 3.12 -8.30
CA ALA A 161 9.17 4.43 -8.27
C ALA A 161 8.55 5.43 -7.27
N PRO A 162 7.21 5.52 -7.10
CA PRO A 162 6.62 6.33 -6.04
C PRO A 162 7.01 5.87 -4.64
N THR A 163 7.14 4.56 -4.39
CA THR A 163 7.57 4.03 -3.09
C THR A 163 9.00 4.44 -2.78
N ILE A 164 9.90 4.30 -3.75
CA ILE A 164 11.30 4.73 -3.62
C ILE A 164 11.36 6.23 -3.36
N ARG A 165 10.64 7.04 -4.15
CA ARG A 165 10.61 8.49 -4.01
C ARG A 165 10.07 8.92 -2.64
N MET A 166 8.99 8.32 -2.18
CA MET A 166 8.40 8.59 -0.87
C MET A 166 9.37 8.25 0.27
N LEU A 167 10.01 7.08 0.20
CA LEU A 167 10.99 6.65 1.21
C LEU A 167 12.29 7.48 1.17
N SER A 168 12.61 8.12 0.06
CA SER A 168 13.77 9.02 -0.08
C SER A 168 13.47 10.46 0.33
N LEU A 169 12.26 10.76 0.84
CA LEU A 169 11.88 12.10 1.27
C LEU A 169 12.69 12.61 2.49
N PRO A 170 12.95 11.79 3.55
CA PRO A 170 13.93 12.16 4.57
C PRO A 170 15.34 12.28 3.96
N ALA A 171 16.01 13.40 4.18
CA ALA A 171 17.19 13.85 3.41
C ALA A 171 18.36 12.85 3.34
N ASN A 172 18.54 12.01 4.38
CA ASN A 172 19.68 11.08 4.49
C ASN A 172 19.23 9.60 4.39
N TYR A 173 18.03 9.32 3.83
CA TYR A 173 17.60 7.97 3.56
C TYR A 173 18.16 7.51 2.21
N ILE A 174 18.76 6.33 2.20
CA ILE A 174 19.24 5.64 1.00
C ILE A 174 18.36 4.43 0.76
N VAL A 175 17.63 4.44 -0.35
CA VAL A 175 16.65 3.41 -0.71
C VAL A 175 17.18 2.60 -1.88
N GLU A 176 17.31 1.29 -1.69
CA GLU A 176 17.69 0.33 -2.72
C GLU A 176 16.54 -0.65 -2.93
N GLU A 177 16.15 -0.89 -4.17
CA GLU A 177 15.14 -1.91 -4.51
C GLU A 177 15.82 -3.23 -4.85
N ILE A 178 15.33 -4.33 -4.28
CA ILE A 178 15.76 -5.68 -4.67
C ILE A 178 15.26 -5.94 -6.10
N ASN A 179 16.17 -6.26 -7.01
CA ASN A 179 15.81 -6.65 -8.36
C ASN A 179 15.29 -8.09 -8.39
N ASP A 180 14.13 -8.30 -7.81
CA ASP A 180 13.43 -9.58 -7.74
C ASP A 180 12.10 -9.55 -8.50
N GLY A 181 11.49 -10.73 -8.61
CA GLY A 181 10.15 -10.92 -9.15
C GLY A 181 9.08 -10.93 -8.05
N CYS A 182 8.44 -12.08 -7.88
CA CYS A 182 7.46 -12.35 -6.83
C CYS A 182 8.16 -12.87 -5.57
N CYS A 183 7.65 -12.53 -4.38
CA CYS A 183 8.13 -13.14 -3.13
C CYS A 183 7.86 -14.65 -3.05
N GLY A 184 6.88 -15.16 -3.79
CA GLY A 184 6.46 -16.56 -3.76
C GLY A 184 5.08 -16.80 -3.19
N MET A 185 4.49 -15.81 -2.51
CA MET A 185 3.20 -15.99 -1.83
C MET A 185 2.00 -16.02 -2.77
N ALA A 186 2.02 -15.25 -3.89
CA ALA A 186 0.95 -15.22 -4.89
C ALA A 186 -0.47 -15.22 -4.28
N GLY A 187 -0.79 -14.21 -3.50
CA GLY A 187 -2.05 -14.14 -2.74
C GLY A 187 -2.08 -15.18 -1.61
N ALA A 188 -3.00 -16.12 -1.66
CA ALA A 188 -3.15 -17.18 -0.65
C ALA A 188 -2.28 -18.42 -0.90
N PHE A 189 -1.62 -18.52 -2.07
CA PHE A 189 -0.90 -19.71 -2.52
C PHE A 189 0.15 -20.19 -1.50
N GLY A 190 1.02 -19.32 -1.04
CA GLY A 190 2.09 -19.67 -0.11
C GLY A 190 1.63 -19.95 1.33
N TYR A 191 0.37 -19.63 1.68
CA TYR A 191 -0.22 -20.01 2.97
C TYR A 191 -0.80 -21.43 2.96
N GLU A 192 -0.95 -22.04 1.79
CA GLU A 192 -1.49 -23.38 1.66
C GLU A 192 -0.39 -24.42 1.87
N LYS A 193 -0.70 -25.42 2.67
CA LYS A 193 0.28 -26.48 3.03
C LYS A 193 0.89 -27.13 1.80
N GLU A 194 0.08 -27.36 0.76
CA GLU A 194 0.49 -28.02 -0.48
C GLU A 194 1.47 -27.18 -1.31
N HIS A 195 1.47 -25.87 -1.11
CA HIS A 195 2.24 -24.90 -1.89
C HIS A 195 3.40 -24.27 -1.10
N TYR A 196 3.46 -24.51 0.21
CA TYR A 196 4.43 -23.87 1.11
C TYR A 196 5.87 -24.07 0.65
N ASP A 197 6.27 -25.32 0.35
CA ASP A 197 7.64 -25.62 -0.09
C ASP A 197 7.98 -24.93 -1.41
N MET A 198 7.03 -24.83 -2.33
CA MET A 198 7.21 -24.10 -3.60
C MET A 198 7.37 -22.60 -3.37
N SER A 199 6.53 -22.05 -2.51
CA SER A 199 6.59 -20.64 -2.13
C SER A 199 7.94 -20.27 -1.53
N MET A 200 8.44 -21.10 -0.59
CA MET A 200 9.76 -20.92 0.02
C MET A 200 10.88 -21.00 -1.02
N LYS A 201 10.83 -21.95 -1.95
CA LYS A 201 11.83 -22.06 -3.04
C LYS A 201 11.85 -20.81 -3.92
N ILE A 202 10.70 -20.22 -4.22
CA ILE A 202 10.62 -18.96 -5.00
C ILE A 202 11.29 -17.82 -4.20
N GLY A 203 10.99 -17.68 -2.91
CA GLY A 203 11.62 -16.69 -2.04
C GLY A 203 13.15 -16.85 -1.98
N GLU A 204 13.63 -18.07 -1.99
CA GLU A 204 15.09 -18.41 -1.98
C GLU A 204 15.80 -18.06 -3.30
N MET A 205 15.10 -17.82 -4.39
CA MET A 205 15.77 -17.50 -5.65
C MET A 205 16.52 -16.17 -5.60
N ILE A 206 15.92 -15.13 -5.01
CA ILE A 206 16.52 -13.78 -4.96
C ILE A 206 16.20 -13.08 -3.63
N LEU A 207 14.93 -13.06 -3.21
CA LEU A 207 14.46 -12.23 -2.10
C LEU A 207 15.15 -12.58 -0.78
N PHE A 208 15.08 -13.82 -0.35
CA PHE A 208 15.63 -14.21 0.94
C PHE A 208 17.15 -14.08 1.02
N PRO A 209 17.95 -14.48 0.00
CA PRO A 209 19.38 -14.21 -0.02
C PRO A 209 19.70 -12.72 0.08
N ALA A 210 18.99 -11.84 -0.64
CA ALA A 210 19.20 -10.39 -0.60
C ALA A 210 18.93 -9.82 0.81
N VAL A 211 17.82 -10.25 1.44
CA VAL A 211 17.46 -9.82 2.80
C VAL A 211 18.48 -10.31 3.84
N ARG A 212 18.98 -11.55 3.73
CA ARG A 212 20.00 -12.06 4.65
C ARG A 212 21.36 -11.40 4.47
N ALA A 213 21.70 -10.97 3.24
CA ALA A 213 22.95 -10.27 2.94
C ALA A 213 22.95 -8.82 3.43
N ALA A 214 21.79 -8.23 3.66
CA ALA A 214 21.67 -6.87 4.17
C ALA A 214 22.17 -6.76 5.60
N SER A 215 22.86 -5.65 5.94
CA SER A 215 23.37 -5.42 7.30
C SER A 215 22.22 -5.39 8.33
N ALA A 216 22.54 -5.61 9.61
CA ALA A 216 21.53 -5.63 10.68
C ALA A 216 20.80 -4.30 10.82
N GLU A 217 21.49 -3.19 10.51
CA GLU A 217 20.96 -1.82 10.58
C GLU A 217 20.10 -1.45 9.37
N THR A 218 20.14 -2.24 8.29
CA THR A 218 19.32 -1.99 7.11
C THR A 218 17.85 -2.30 7.41
N VAL A 219 16.98 -1.33 7.18
CA VAL A 219 15.54 -1.50 7.29
C VAL A 219 15.04 -2.27 6.07
N ILE A 220 14.45 -3.43 6.31
CA ILE A 220 13.78 -4.20 5.25
C ILE A 220 12.36 -3.69 5.13
N THR A 221 11.90 -3.39 3.91
CA THR A 221 10.54 -2.89 3.69
C THR A 221 9.85 -3.57 2.52
N ALA A 222 8.56 -3.81 2.66
CA ALA A 222 7.70 -4.35 1.62
C ALA A 222 6.26 -3.85 1.82
N PRO A 223 5.56 -3.36 0.76
CA PRO A 223 4.20 -2.84 0.91
C PRO A 223 3.15 -3.95 1.09
N GLY A 224 3.38 -5.16 0.57
CA GLY A 224 2.39 -6.25 0.66
C GLY A 224 2.44 -7.02 1.98
N THR A 225 1.30 -7.27 2.62
CA THR A 225 1.14 -8.10 3.82
C THR A 225 1.79 -9.47 3.66
N SER A 226 1.44 -10.19 2.61
CA SER A 226 1.98 -11.53 2.34
C SER A 226 3.50 -11.51 2.12
N CYS A 227 4.03 -10.46 1.50
CA CYS A 227 5.47 -10.29 1.31
C CYS A 227 6.20 -10.13 2.65
N ARG A 228 5.66 -9.32 3.56
CA ARG A 228 6.26 -9.12 4.91
C ARG A 228 6.26 -10.40 5.72
N HIS A 229 5.16 -11.14 5.71
CA HIS A 229 5.08 -12.46 6.39
C HIS A 229 6.12 -13.42 5.81
N HIS A 230 6.21 -13.52 4.48
CA HIS A 230 7.14 -14.45 3.84
C HIS A 230 8.60 -14.11 4.09
N ILE A 231 8.96 -12.82 4.08
CA ILE A 231 10.30 -12.37 4.47
C ILE A 231 10.60 -12.79 5.91
N SER A 232 9.66 -12.60 6.83
CA SER A 232 9.83 -12.99 8.24
C SER A 232 10.03 -14.50 8.37
N ASP A 233 9.21 -15.30 7.72
CA ASP A 233 9.25 -16.75 7.79
C ASP A 233 10.54 -17.31 7.16
N GLY A 234 10.94 -16.78 6.00
CA GLY A 234 12.10 -17.28 5.26
C GLY A 234 13.45 -16.77 5.75
N THR A 235 13.51 -15.66 6.49
CA THR A 235 14.78 -15.02 6.86
C THR A 235 14.94 -14.72 8.34
N GLY A 236 13.86 -14.76 9.12
CA GLY A 236 13.83 -14.30 10.51
C GLY A 236 13.92 -12.76 10.66
N ARG A 237 13.99 -12.01 9.54
CA ARG A 237 14.04 -10.54 9.55
C ARG A 237 12.63 -9.96 9.48
N LYS A 238 12.33 -8.99 10.35
CA LYS A 238 11.08 -8.23 10.25
C LYS A 238 11.18 -7.26 9.07
N ALA A 239 10.18 -7.29 8.19
CA ALA A 239 9.98 -6.26 7.16
C ALA A 239 8.90 -5.27 7.63
N LEU A 240 9.16 -3.97 7.47
CA LEU A 240 8.21 -2.90 7.76
C LEU A 240 7.41 -2.53 6.50
N HIS A 241 6.22 -2.00 6.70
CA HIS A 241 5.51 -1.34 5.61
C HIS A 241 6.16 0.03 5.30
N PRO A 242 6.19 0.51 4.03
CA PRO A 242 6.71 1.84 3.70
C PRO A 242 6.09 2.99 4.51
N VAL A 243 4.80 2.90 4.85
CA VAL A 243 4.10 3.83 5.74
C VAL A 243 4.74 3.88 7.13
N GLU A 244 5.11 2.72 7.71
CA GLU A 244 5.75 2.68 9.03
C GLU A 244 7.10 3.40 9.00
N VAL A 245 7.91 3.12 7.96
CA VAL A 245 9.22 3.72 7.79
C VAL A 245 9.11 5.25 7.70
N LEU A 246 8.16 5.76 6.91
CA LEU A 246 7.96 7.20 6.77
C LEU A 246 7.35 7.85 8.02
N TYR A 247 6.40 7.18 8.69
CA TYR A 247 5.82 7.63 9.95
C TYR A 247 6.86 7.75 11.07
N ASP A 248 7.75 6.77 11.17
CA ASP A 248 8.81 6.76 12.19
C ASP A 248 9.90 7.83 11.90
N ALA A 249 9.96 8.35 10.67
CA ALA A 249 10.82 9.44 10.25
C ALA A 249 10.24 10.84 10.54
N LEU A 250 8.97 10.97 10.94
CA LEU A 250 8.37 12.28 11.25
C LEU A 250 9.12 13.00 12.38
N LEU A 251 9.31 14.30 12.22
CA LEU A 251 9.68 15.19 13.32
C LEU A 251 8.49 15.34 14.26
N LYS A 252 8.67 14.98 15.53
CA LYS A 252 7.65 15.04 16.58
C LYS A 252 7.74 16.33 17.36
#